data_265b8ffd16eb8240933530b96559abed
#
_entry.id   265b8ffd16eb8240933530b96559abed
#
_cell.length_a   1.000
_cell.length_b   1.000
_cell.length_c   1.000
_cell.angle_alpha   90.00
_cell.angle_beta   90.00
_cell.angle_gamma   90.00
#
_symmetry.space_group_name_H-M   'P 1'
#
loop_
_entity.id
_entity.type
_entity.pdbx_description
1 polymer ?
#
loop_
_entity_poly.entity_id
_entity_poly.type
_entity_poly.pdbx_seq_one_letter_code
_entity_poly.pdbx_strand_id
1 'polypeptide(L)'
;MASMARAAGGRPKTAATGEPAPVDSLVSDYLTSCRARGLSVRTLDNAYGFALERVFLPWCRREGIRTTTELSQLVLDRFTTDLLSRQSERGRPLSKASVHTYVRPVRQMLHWAEGIGEPVTGRPQLPKQPRREKEVLSRHEIDRLEDAARTERDKVIIRLFADCGLRLSELTGISAGDIRRTANRSYLRVHGKGDRERLVPVLPDLARRLDRLGRAQGGDRAGDRLFTSSRRGSGGEHEPLTESGVAQMVSAVAREAQLGKAVHPHLLRHSWMTEMLRKGMNPIQLAAIAGASEKVIAEHYAHLSQDDAYEAVARALLGSR
;
A
#
# COMPACT_ATOMS: atom_id res chain seq x y z
N MET A 1 48.70 -7.85 -6.14
CA MET A 1 48.39 -9.11 -5.46
C MET A 1 48.12 -8.83 -4.00
N ALA A 2 46.91 -8.84 -3.53
CA ALA A 2 46.47 -9.11 -2.16
C ALA A 2 44.93 -9.19 -2.17
N SER A 3 44.41 -10.41 -2.18
CA SER A 3 43.01 -10.76 -2.02
C SER A 3 42.60 -10.50 -0.58
N MET A 4 41.65 -9.58 -0.34
CA MET A 4 40.99 -9.44 0.95
C MET A 4 39.70 -10.23 0.92
N ALA A 5 39.72 -11.45 1.44
CA ALA A 5 38.56 -12.24 1.79
C ALA A 5 37.76 -11.52 2.90
N ARG A 6 36.51 -11.14 2.63
CA ARG A 6 35.57 -10.70 3.65
C ARG A 6 35.10 -11.91 4.45
N ALA A 7 35.57 -11.99 5.69
CA ALA A 7 35.06 -12.92 6.68
C ALA A 7 33.62 -12.58 7.02
N ALA A 8 32.71 -13.54 6.76
CA ALA A 8 31.34 -13.52 7.26
C ALA A 8 31.39 -13.75 8.78
N GLY A 9 31.30 -12.70 9.55
CA GLY A 9 31.17 -12.74 11.00
C GLY A 9 29.80 -13.26 11.39
N GLY A 10 29.62 -14.55 11.53
CA GLY A 10 28.48 -15.16 12.20
C GLY A 10 28.53 -14.76 13.67
N ARG A 11 27.52 -14.00 14.15
CA ARG A 11 27.31 -13.77 15.58
C ARG A 11 27.11 -15.12 16.27
N PRO A 12 27.72 -15.35 17.44
CA PRO A 12 27.49 -16.58 18.20
C PRO A 12 26.01 -16.66 18.58
N LYS A 13 25.38 -17.81 18.35
CA LYS A 13 24.07 -18.15 18.92
C LYS A 13 24.26 -18.23 20.43
N THR A 14 23.83 -17.21 21.16
CA THR A 14 23.68 -17.30 22.61
C THR A 14 22.65 -18.40 22.89
N ALA A 15 23.05 -19.43 23.62
CA ALA A 15 22.17 -20.49 24.09
C ALA A 15 21.06 -19.86 24.94
N ALA A 16 19.80 -20.21 24.65
CA ALA A 16 18.65 -19.81 25.43
C ALA A 16 18.80 -20.38 26.84
N THR A 17 19.00 -19.49 27.82
CA THR A 17 19.19 -19.85 29.24
C THR A 17 18.00 -19.44 30.14
N GLY A 18 16.87 -19.04 29.54
CA GLY A 18 15.66 -18.60 30.24
C GLY A 18 14.52 -19.60 30.16
N GLU A 19 13.62 -19.57 31.15
CA GLU A 19 12.31 -20.23 31.03
C GLU A 19 11.58 -19.67 29.77
N PRO A 20 10.87 -20.57 29.04
CA PRO A 20 10.17 -20.17 27.82
C PRO A 20 9.09 -19.10 28.13
N ALA A 21 9.09 -18.01 27.41
CA ALA A 21 8.16 -16.92 27.66
C ALA A 21 6.70 -17.34 27.42
N PRO A 22 5.75 -16.86 28.22
CA PRO A 22 4.33 -16.96 27.90
C PRO A 22 4.02 -16.27 26.57
N VAL A 23 3.19 -16.89 25.73
CA VAL A 23 2.84 -16.34 24.40
C VAL A 23 2.18 -14.96 24.50
N ASP A 24 1.37 -14.73 25.55
CA ASP A 24 0.74 -13.41 25.78
C ASP A 24 1.79 -12.32 26.05
N SER A 25 2.80 -12.61 26.89
CA SER A 25 3.90 -11.68 27.17
C SER A 25 4.73 -11.42 25.92
N LEU A 26 5.05 -12.46 25.14
CA LEU A 26 5.81 -12.34 23.91
C LEU A 26 5.10 -11.42 22.89
N VAL A 27 3.78 -11.52 22.74
CA VAL A 27 2.99 -10.64 21.87
C VAL A 27 3.09 -9.18 22.34
N SER A 28 2.93 -8.93 23.65
CA SER A 28 3.01 -7.58 24.22
C SER A 28 4.40 -6.97 24.02
N ASP A 29 5.46 -7.72 24.27
CA ASP A 29 6.85 -7.28 24.10
C ASP A 29 7.19 -7.00 22.64
N TYR A 30 6.72 -7.86 21.73
CA TYR A 30 6.90 -7.64 20.29
C TYR A 30 6.18 -6.37 19.82
N LEU A 31 4.94 -6.12 20.25
CA LEU A 31 4.23 -4.89 19.90
C LEU A 31 4.92 -3.65 20.47
N THR A 32 5.49 -3.76 21.68
CA THR A 32 6.32 -2.70 22.28
C THR A 32 7.58 -2.46 21.46
N SER A 33 8.27 -3.52 21.05
CA SER A 33 9.43 -3.43 20.14
C SER A 33 9.04 -2.80 18.79
N CYS A 34 7.87 -3.10 18.26
CA CYS A 34 7.36 -2.48 17.05
C CYS A 34 7.11 -0.97 17.22
N ARG A 35 6.58 -0.52 18.37
CA ARG A 35 6.43 0.91 18.71
C ARG A 35 7.79 1.60 18.79
N ALA A 36 8.74 1.01 19.47
CA ALA A 36 10.11 1.54 19.63
C ALA A 36 10.83 1.68 18.26
N ARG A 37 10.52 0.83 17.28
CA ARG A 37 11.03 0.92 15.90
C ARG A 37 10.28 1.95 15.04
N GLY A 38 9.35 2.71 15.60
CA GLY A 38 8.64 3.78 14.89
C GLY A 38 7.55 3.30 13.93
N LEU A 39 6.96 2.10 14.13
CA LEU A 39 5.80 1.70 13.35
C LEU A 39 4.62 2.63 13.69
N SER A 40 3.86 3.06 12.68
CA SER A 40 2.71 3.92 12.89
C SER A 40 1.63 3.21 13.74
N VAL A 41 0.93 3.99 14.57
CA VAL A 41 -0.20 3.52 15.39
C VAL A 41 -1.20 2.74 14.54
N ARG A 42 -1.57 3.26 13.38
CA ARG A 42 -2.48 2.59 12.44
C ARG A 42 -1.97 1.21 11.99
N THR A 43 -0.66 1.07 11.75
CA THR A 43 -0.07 -0.23 11.37
C THR A 43 -0.07 -1.19 12.55
N LEU A 44 0.25 -0.69 13.74
CA LEU A 44 0.25 -1.49 14.95
C LEU A 44 -1.16 -2.02 15.26
N ASP A 45 -2.16 -1.16 15.30
CA ASP A 45 -3.51 -1.54 15.72
C ASP A 45 -4.22 -2.39 14.65
N ASN A 46 -4.19 -1.96 13.40
CA ASN A 46 -4.99 -2.59 12.34
C ASN A 46 -4.32 -3.81 11.67
N ALA A 47 -3.01 -3.96 11.77
CA ALA A 47 -2.32 -5.10 11.17
C ALA A 47 -1.71 -6.02 12.21
N TYR A 48 -0.79 -5.52 13.03
CA TYR A 48 -0.06 -6.36 13.98
C TYR A 48 -0.90 -6.72 15.19
N GLY A 49 -1.50 -5.74 15.87
CA GLY A 49 -2.35 -5.95 17.05
C GLY A 49 -3.56 -6.79 16.68
N PHE A 50 -4.27 -6.47 15.60
CA PHE A 50 -5.39 -7.29 15.17
C PHE A 50 -5.00 -8.75 14.93
N ALA A 51 -3.92 -9.01 14.20
CA ALA A 51 -3.48 -10.37 13.89
C ALA A 51 -2.99 -11.14 15.12
N LEU A 52 -2.25 -10.47 16.01
CA LEU A 52 -1.66 -11.12 17.17
C LEU A 52 -2.67 -11.23 18.33
N GLU A 53 -3.35 -10.15 18.71
CA GLU A 53 -4.20 -10.10 19.89
C GLU A 53 -5.63 -10.61 19.61
N ARG A 54 -6.18 -10.40 18.39
CA ARG A 54 -7.56 -10.76 18.06
C ARG A 54 -7.69 -12.08 17.29
N VAL A 55 -6.60 -12.57 16.70
CA VAL A 55 -6.64 -13.82 15.92
C VAL A 55 -5.73 -14.87 16.53
N PHE A 56 -4.44 -14.59 16.75
CA PHE A 56 -3.46 -15.58 17.18
C PHE A 56 -3.61 -15.95 18.67
N LEU A 57 -3.63 -15.00 19.60
CA LEU A 57 -3.78 -15.29 21.03
C LEU A 57 -5.07 -16.04 21.37
N PRO A 58 -6.26 -15.66 20.86
CA PRO A 58 -7.47 -16.45 21.10
C PRO A 58 -7.37 -17.88 20.55
N TRP A 59 -6.68 -18.06 19.43
CA TRP A 59 -6.42 -19.39 18.89
C TRP A 59 -5.49 -20.19 19.81
N CYS A 60 -4.37 -19.63 20.27
CA CYS A 60 -3.48 -20.27 21.23
C CYS A 60 -4.20 -20.71 22.50
N ARG A 61 -5.04 -19.83 23.07
CA ARG A 61 -5.82 -20.15 24.27
C ARG A 61 -6.79 -21.31 24.05
N ARG A 62 -7.44 -21.37 22.90
CA ARG A 62 -8.35 -22.45 22.53
C ARG A 62 -7.61 -23.79 22.40
N GLU A 63 -6.41 -23.78 21.84
CA GLU A 63 -5.56 -24.97 21.66
C GLU A 63 -4.73 -25.34 22.92
N GLY A 64 -4.86 -24.59 24.02
CA GLY A 64 -4.13 -24.81 25.26
C GLY A 64 -2.65 -24.44 25.21
N ILE A 65 -2.21 -23.66 24.23
CA ILE A 65 -0.81 -23.25 24.01
C ILE A 65 -0.52 -22.05 24.91
N ARG A 66 0.49 -22.16 25.78
CA ARG A 66 0.83 -21.15 26.77
C ARG A 66 2.22 -20.57 26.60
N THR A 67 3.18 -21.34 26.07
CA THR A 67 4.60 -20.95 25.98
C THR A 67 5.14 -21.03 24.55
N THR A 68 6.27 -20.38 24.32
CA THR A 68 6.94 -20.37 23.01
C THR A 68 7.39 -21.74 22.54
N THR A 69 7.79 -22.63 23.48
CA THR A 69 8.23 -24.00 23.16
C THR A 69 7.13 -24.90 22.62
N GLU A 70 5.87 -24.60 22.96
CA GLU A 70 4.71 -25.34 22.45
C GLU A 70 4.36 -24.95 21.00
N LEU A 71 4.93 -23.85 20.47
CA LEU A 71 4.74 -23.38 19.10
C LEU A 71 5.63 -24.17 18.12
N SER A 72 5.47 -25.50 18.07
CA SER A 72 6.15 -26.34 17.09
C SER A 72 5.69 -26.04 15.66
N GLN A 73 6.46 -26.51 14.66
CA GLN A 73 6.09 -26.35 13.25
C GLN A 73 4.69 -26.91 12.96
N LEU A 74 4.37 -28.10 13.47
CA LEU A 74 3.06 -28.73 13.28
C LEU A 74 1.92 -27.90 13.86
N VAL A 75 2.13 -27.32 15.03
CA VAL A 75 1.15 -26.43 15.69
C VAL A 75 0.90 -25.18 14.85
N LEU A 76 1.94 -24.55 14.33
CA LEU A 76 1.83 -23.38 13.49
C LEU A 76 1.23 -23.67 12.10
N ASP A 77 1.45 -24.88 11.58
CA ASP A 77 0.77 -25.34 10.36
C ASP A 77 -0.74 -25.57 10.61
N ARG A 78 -1.12 -26.08 11.79
CA ARG A 78 -2.53 -26.15 12.20
C ARG A 78 -3.17 -24.78 12.27
N PHE A 79 -2.48 -23.79 12.88
CA PHE A 79 -2.97 -22.41 12.89
C PHE A 79 -3.27 -21.90 11.48
N THR A 80 -2.35 -22.10 10.54
CA THR A 80 -2.52 -21.66 9.16
C THR A 80 -3.66 -22.41 8.46
N THR A 81 -3.81 -23.72 8.72
CA THR A 81 -4.88 -24.55 8.15
C THR A 81 -6.26 -24.13 8.70
N ASP A 82 -6.33 -23.86 10.01
CA ASP A 82 -7.55 -23.37 10.66
C ASP A 82 -8.02 -22.05 10.05
N LEU A 83 -7.09 -21.12 9.78
CA LEU A 83 -7.42 -19.88 9.10
C LEU A 83 -7.90 -20.09 7.67
N LEU A 84 -7.35 -21.06 6.94
CA LEU A 84 -7.77 -21.38 5.56
C LEU A 84 -9.19 -21.97 5.52
N SER A 85 -9.60 -22.70 6.55
CA SER A 85 -10.95 -23.27 6.67
C SER A 85 -11.96 -22.30 7.28
N ARG A 86 -11.50 -21.21 7.92
CA ARG A 86 -12.37 -20.24 8.59
C ARG A 86 -13.19 -19.44 7.61
N GLN A 87 -14.46 -19.27 7.93
CA GLN A 87 -15.36 -18.40 7.18
C GLN A 87 -15.27 -16.95 7.65
N SER A 88 -15.37 -16.01 6.71
CA SER A 88 -15.54 -14.60 7.00
C SER A 88 -16.96 -14.32 7.52
N GLU A 89 -17.21 -13.15 8.09
CA GLU A 89 -18.53 -12.68 8.50
C GLU A 89 -19.61 -12.78 7.38
N ARG A 90 -19.17 -12.83 6.12
CA ARG A 90 -20.04 -12.99 4.94
C ARG A 90 -20.25 -14.46 4.53
N GLY A 91 -19.86 -15.43 5.37
CA GLY A 91 -20.02 -16.86 5.11
C GLY A 91 -19.12 -17.43 4.01
N ARG A 92 -18.09 -16.71 3.57
CA ARG A 92 -17.12 -17.16 2.55
C ARG A 92 -15.81 -17.57 3.21
N PRO A 93 -15.12 -18.61 2.71
CA PRO A 93 -13.78 -18.93 3.19
C PRO A 93 -12.84 -17.72 3.11
N LEU A 94 -11.94 -17.57 4.08
CA LEU A 94 -10.93 -16.52 4.04
C LEU A 94 -10.06 -16.70 2.79
N SER A 95 -9.82 -15.60 2.08
CA SER A 95 -8.89 -15.63 0.96
C SER A 95 -7.46 -15.92 1.44
N LYS A 96 -6.63 -16.56 0.60
CA LYS A 96 -5.21 -16.75 0.90
C LYS A 96 -4.50 -15.43 1.24
N ALA A 97 -4.91 -14.32 0.63
CA ALA A 97 -4.39 -12.99 0.94
C ALA A 97 -4.77 -12.55 2.36
N SER A 98 -6.00 -12.79 2.80
CA SER A 98 -6.44 -12.50 4.17
C SER A 98 -5.67 -13.36 5.18
N VAL A 99 -5.54 -14.67 4.91
CA VAL A 99 -4.74 -15.58 5.76
C VAL A 99 -3.29 -15.10 5.86
N HIS A 100 -2.71 -14.65 4.75
CA HIS A 100 -1.36 -14.07 4.72
C HIS A 100 -1.22 -12.85 5.64
N THR A 101 -2.28 -12.01 5.71
CA THR A 101 -2.30 -10.83 6.59
C THR A 101 -2.27 -11.22 8.08
N TYR A 102 -2.86 -12.34 8.45
CA TYR A 102 -2.85 -12.82 9.83
C TYR A 102 -1.59 -13.63 10.18
N VAL A 103 -1.09 -14.44 9.27
CA VAL A 103 0.08 -15.33 9.50
C VAL A 103 1.39 -14.54 9.50
N ARG A 104 1.51 -13.50 8.65
CA ARG A 104 2.75 -12.72 8.53
C ARG A 104 3.19 -12.06 9.83
N PRO A 105 2.34 -11.38 10.63
CA PRO A 105 2.74 -10.82 11.92
C PRO A 105 3.22 -11.88 12.91
N VAL A 106 2.58 -13.05 12.97
CA VAL A 106 3.02 -14.18 13.81
C VAL A 106 4.42 -14.64 13.40
N ARG A 107 4.66 -14.84 12.10
CA ARG A 107 5.98 -15.21 11.59
C ARG A 107 7.04 -14.16 11.92
N GLN A 108 6.73 -12.88 11.83
CA GLN A 108 7.66 -11.80 12.15
C GLN A 108 7.93 -11.70 13.66
N MET A 109 6.93 -11.93 14.50
CA MET A 109 7.07 -12.00 15.95
C MET A 109 8.01 -13.14 16.35
N LEU A 110 7.78 -14.35 15.83
CA LEU A 110 8.63 -15.50 16.13
C LEU A 110 10.08 -15.33 15.63
N HIS A 111 10.27 -14.66 14.48
CA HIS A 111 11.60 -14.31 14.03
C HIS A 111 12.31 -13.30 14.95
N TRP A 112 11.57 -12.32 15.47
CA TRP A 112 12.08 -11.39 16.46
C TRP A 112 12.40 -12.08 17.79
N ALA A 113 11.52 -12.96 18.25
CA ALA A 113 11.71 -13.76 19.46
C ALA A 113 13.00 -14.58 19.40
N GLU A 114 13.26 -15.27 18.30
CA GLU A 114 14.53 -15.98 18.09
C GLU A 114 15.74 -15.02 18.18
N GLY A 115 15.59 -13.80 17.68
CA GLY A 115 16.65 -12.77 17.73
C GLY A 115 16.98 -12.27 19.13
N ILE A 116 16.07 -12.40 20.10
CA ILE A 116 16.29 -12.06 21.51
C ILE A 116 16.62 -13.28 22.38
N GLY A 117 16.76 -14.47 21.77
CA GLY A 117 17.17 -15.70 22.45
C GLY A 117 16.02 -16.59 22.92
N GLU A 118 14.77 -16.30 22.57
CA GLU A 118 13.65 -17.18 22.88
C GLU A 118 13.72 -18.50 22.09
N PRO A 119 13.36 -19.64 22.71
CA PRO A 119 13.37 -20.94 22.08
C PRO A 119 12.22 -21.07 21.08
N VAL A 120 12.46 -20.73 19.81
CA VAL A 120 11.49 -20.84 18.71
C VAL A 120 11.77 -22.13 17.93
N THR A 121 10.79 -23.06 17.95
CA THR A 121 10.93 -24.38 17.32
C THR A 121 10.25 -24.49 15.94
N GLY A 122 9.40 -23.52 15.59
CA GLY A 122 8.69 -23.52 14.31
C GLY A 122 8.42 -22.12 13.77
N ARG A 123 8.04 -22.05 12.49
CA ARG A 123 7.61 -20.80 11.83
C ARG A 123 6.44 -21.06 10.91
N PRO A 124 5.32 -20.32 11.03
CA PRO A 124 4.17 -20.56 10.16
C PRO A 124 4.52 -20.32 8.71
N GLN A 125 4.06 -21.20 7.84
CA GLN A 125 4.24 -21.07 6.40
C GLN A 125 3.19 -20.11 5.85
N LEU A 126 3.66 -19.20 4.98
CA LEU A 126 2.73 -18.31 4.28
C LEU A 126 2.10 -19.06 3.11
N PRO A 127 0.76 -19.09 2.99
CA PRO A 127 0.10 -19.77 1.89
C PRO A 127 0.58 -19.25 0.53
N LYS A 128 0.90 -20.15 -0.40
CA LYS A 128 1.25 -19.76 -1.77
C LYS A 128 0.08 -19.00 -2.40
N GLN A 129 0.31 -17.75 -2.75
CA GLN A 129 -0.67 -16.97 -3.49
C GLN A 129 -0.51 -17.23 -4.99
N PRO A 130 -1.60 -17.50 -5.72
CA PRO A 130 -1.52 -17.56 -7.17
C PRO A 130 -1.11 -16.17 -7.69
N ARG A 131 -0.19 -16.13 -8.64
CA ARG A 131 0.05 -14.91 -9.41
C ARG A 131 -1.24 -14.61 -10.19
N ARG A 132 -1.95 -13.59 -9.78
CA ARG A 132 -3.06 -13.04 -10.57
C ARG A 132 -2.49 -11.90 -11.39
N GLU A 133 -2.78 -11.90 -12.67
CA GLU A 133 -2.59 -10.71 -13.48
C GLU A 133 -3.42 -9.60 -12.85
N LYS A 134 -2.74 -8.51 -12.52
CA LYS A 134 -3.46 -7.34 -11.98
C LYS A 134 -4.14 -6.65 -13.15
N GLU A 135 -5.44 -6.48 -13.03
CA GLU A 135 -6.19 -5.69 -14.00
C GLU A 135 -5.57 -4.29 -14.12
N VAL A 136 -5.60 -3.75 -15.31
CA VAL A 136 -5.25 -2.35 -15.59
C VAL A 136 -6.41 -1.69 -16.32
N LEU A 137 -6.57 -0.40 -16.12
CA LEU A 137 -7.54 0.41 -16.83
C LEU A 137 -6.88 0.99 -18.08
N SER A 138 -7.56 0.87 -19.22
CA SER A 138 -7.19 1.57 -20.43
C SER A 138 -7.48 3.08 -20.32
N ARG A 139 -6.88 3.89 -21.18
CA ARG A 139 -7.16 5.33 -21.22
C ARG A 139 -8.63 5.62 -21.45
N HIS A 140 -9.27 4.90 -22.34
CA HIS A 140 -10.69 5.02 -22.62
C HIS A 140 -11.56 4.70 -21.38
N GLU A 141 -11.21 3.71 -20.57
CA GLU A 141 -11.92 3.41 -19.32
C GLU A 141 -11.74 4.51 -18.27
N ILE A 142 -10.55 5.14 -18.24
CA ILE A 142 -10.29 6.30 -17.37
C ILE A 142 -11.11 7.51 -17.82
N ASP A 143 -11.22 7.75 -19.12
CA ASP A 143 -12.04 8.83 -19.67
C ASP A 143 -13.53 8.61 -19.34
N ARG A 144 -14.03 7.39 -19.48
CA ARG A 144 -15.39 7.02 -19.05
C ARG A 144 -15.63 7.23 -17.56
N LEU A 145 -14.63 6.93 -16.72
CA LEU A 145 -14.72 7.22 -15.29
C LEU A 145 -14.84 8.72 -15.03
N GLU A 146 -14.04 9.52 -15.70
CA GLU A 146 -14.11 10.97 -15.55
C GLU A 146 -15.47 11.52 -16.00
N ASP A 147 -15.97 11.05 -17.16
CA ASP A 147 -17.25 11.48 -17.70
C ASP A 147 -18.44 11.13 -16.79
N ALA A 148 -18.40 9.97 -16.13
CA ALA A 148 -19.39 9.54 -15.17
C ALA A 148 -19.33 10.29 -13.83
N ALA A 149 -18.24 10.99 -13.53
CA ALA A 149 -18.12 11.76 -12.31
C ALA A 149 -18.97 13.05 -12.38
N ARG A 150 -19.80 13.26 -11.36
CA ARG A 150 -20.80 14.35 -11.33
C ARG A 150 -20.23 15.73 -11.02
N THR A 151 -19.13 15.77 -10.28
CA THR A 151 -18.53 17.04 -9.83
C THR A 151 -17.14 17.23 -10.42
N GLU A 152 -16.73 18.48 -10.65
CA GLU A 152 -15.38 18.78 -11.10
C GLU A 152 -14.32 18.30 -10.09
N ARG A 153 -14.61 18.35 -8.81
CA ARG A 153 -13.76 17.79 -7.76
C ARG A 153 -13.49 16.30 -7.99
N ASP A 154 -14.54 15.51 -8.22
CA ASP A 154 -14.42 14.06 -8.40
C ASP A 154 -13.69 13.72 -9.71
N LYS A 155 -13.93 14.48 -10.77
CA LYS A 155 -13.19 14.39 -12.04
C LYS A 155 -11.69 14.61 -11.84
N VAL A 156 -11.32 15.67 -11.12
CA VAL A 156 -9.92 15.98 -10.82
C VAL A 156 -9.28 14.92 -9.94
N ILE A 157 -9.99 14.38 -8.96
CA ILE A 157 -9.50 13.28 -8.13
C ILE A 157 -9.18 12.05 -8.97
N ILE A 158 -10.05 11.66 -9.91
CA ILE A 158 -9.82 10.53 -10.82
C ILE A 158 -8.55 10.80 -11.66
N ARG A 159 -8.41 12.00 -12.24
CA ARG A 159 -7.23 12.38 -13.04
C ARG A 159 -5.95 12.40 -12.21
N LEU A 160 -5.97 12.84 -10.97
CA LEU A 160 -4.79 12.81 -10.11
C LEU A 160 -4.30 11.37 -9.86
N PHE A 161 -5.20 10.41 -9.68
CA PHE A 161 -4.80 9.02 -9.59
C PHE A 161 -4.28 8.47 -10.93
N ALA A 162 -4.94 8.82 -12.04
CA ALA A 162 -4.69 8.26 -13.36
C ALA A 162 -3.52 8.92 -14.12
N ASP A 163 -3.20 10.18 -13.82
CA ASP A 163 -2.17 10.95 -14.55
C ASP A 163 -0.96 11.30 -13.68
N CYS A 164 -1.13 11.28 -12.33
CA CYS A 164 -0.06 11.58 -11.36
C CYS A 164 0.29 10.40 -10.46
N GLY A 165 -0.50 9.34 -10.47
CA GLY A 165 -0.23 8.12 -9.73
C GLY A 165 -0.15 8.29 -8.20
N LEU A 166 -0.93 9.19 -7.63
CA LEU A 166 -0.92 9.47 -6.19
C LEU A 166 -1.39 8.26 -5.36
N ARG A 167 -0.92 8.16 -4.12
CA ARG A 167 -1.55 7.29 -3.12
C ARG A 167 -2.80 7.95 -2.57
N LEU A 168 -3.72 7.14 -2.07
CA LEU A 168 -4.97 7.62 -1.48
C LEU A 168 -4.74 8.61 -0.32
N SER A 169 -3.83 8.27 0.59
CA SER A 169 -3.46 9.16 1.71
C SER A 169 -2.76 10.45 1.28
N GLU A 170 -2.01 10.40 0.19
CA GLU A 170 -1.35 11.57 -0.38
C GLU A 170 -2.38 12.55 -0.96
N LEU A 171 -3.36 12.02 -1.70
CA LEU A 171 -4.42 12.82 -2.29
C LEU A 171 -5.24 13.57 -1.22
N THR A 172 -5.65 12.89 -0.16
CA THR A 172 -6.43 13.51 0.91
C THR A 172 -5.62 14.53 1.72
N GLY A 173 -4.29 14.44 1.63
CA GLY A 173 -3.35 15.35 2.27
C GLY A 173 -3.06 16.65 1.52
N ILE A 174 -3.42 16.76 0.23
CA ILE A 174 -3.07 17.91 -0.60
C ILE A 174 -3.73 19.19 -0.09
N SER A 175 -2.93 20.25 -0.02
CA SER A 175 -3.35 21.61 0.24
C SER A 175 -3.15 22.52 -0.98
N ALA A 176 -3.77 23.70 -0.99
CA ALA A 176 -3.58 24.69 -2.05
C ALA A 176 -2.11 25.11 -2.18
N GLY A 177 -1.37 25.17 -1.08
CA GLY A 177 0.05 25.51 -1.05
C GLY A 177 0.99 24.44 -1.59
N ASP A 178 0.48 23.26 -1.96
CA ASP A 178 1.31 22.18 -2.53
C ASP A 178 1.46 22.26 -4.05
N ILE A 179 0.67 23.12 -4.70
CA ILE A 179 0.80 23.37 -6.13
C ILE A 179 2.00 24.29 -6.36
N ARG A 180 3.06 23.76 -6.96
CA ARG A 180 4.31 24.47 -7.29
C ARG A 180 4.38 24.75 -8.77
N ARG A 181 4.80 25.98 -9.13
CA ARG A 181 4.95 26.42 -10.50
C ARG A 181 6.33 26.97 -10.76
N THR A 182 6.84 26.64 -11.92
CA THR A 182 7.94 27.33 -12.59
C THR A 182 7.38 27.99 -13.85
N ALA A 183 8.18 28.74 -14.60
CA ALA A 183 7.72 29.47 -15.77
C ALA A 183 6.86 28.64 -16.75
N ASN A 184 7.23 27.38 -16.99
CA ASN A 184 6.59 26.52 -17.99
C ASN A 184 6.10 25.16 -17.46
N ARG A 185 6.20 24.89 -16.15
CA ARG A 185 5.90 23.56 -15.58
C ARG A 185 5.16 23.70 -14.25
N SER A 186 4.24 22.79 -14.03
CA SER A 186 3.53 22.67 -12.75
C SER A 186 3.88 21.34 -12.07
N TYR A 187 3.99 21.38 -10.78
CA TYR A 187 4.28 20.22 -9.93
C TYR A 187 3.37 20.22 -8.72
N LEU A 188 3.06 19.05 -8.26
CA LEU A 188 2.39 18.85 -6.98
C LEU A 188 3.43 18.34 -5.97
N ARG A 189 3.62 19.07 -4.87
CA ARG A 189 4.40 18.61 -3.74
C ARG A 189 3.57 17.60 -2.97
N VAL A 190 4.12 16.40 -2.79
CA VAL A 190 3.43 15.29 -2.17
C VAL A 190 4.22 14.82 -0.96
N HIS A 191 3.55 14.76 0.19
CA HIS A 191 4.11 14.25 1.44
C HIS A 191 3.90 12.74 1.52
N GLY A 192 4.99 11.99 1.49
CA GLY A 192 4.98 10.53 1.55
C GLY A 192 5.20 9.97 2.96
N LYS A 193 5.24 8.65 3.07
CA LYS A 193 5.52 7.97 4.33
C LYS A 193 6.92 8.32 4.85
N GLY A 194 7.02 8.66 6.14
CA GLY A 194 8.29 9.00 6.81
C GLY A 194 8.79 10.41 6.48
N ASP A 195 7.88 11.34 6.29
CA ASP A 195 8.15 12.77 6.05
C ASP A 195 9.01 13.05 4.80
N ARG A 196 8.93 12.16 3.81
CA ARG A 196 9.63 12.34 2.54
C ARG A 196 8.73 13.10 1.58
N GLU A 197 9.22 14.24 1.13
CA GLU A 197 8.55 15.01 0.08
C GLU A 197 9.06 14.60 -1.31
N ARG A 198 8.18 14.70 -2.30
CA ARG A 198 8.54 14.59 -3.71
C ARG A 198 7.68 15.51 -4.57
N LEU A 199 8.20 15.88 -5.71
CA LEU A 199 7.49 16.64 -6.72
C LEU A 199 6.95 15.70 -7.79
N VAL A 200 5.63 15.76 -8.02
CA VAL A 200 4.96 15.00 -9.07
C VAL A 200 4.59 15.96 -10.19
N PRO A 201 5.02 15.72 -11.43
CA PRO A 201 4.65 16.58 -12.56
C PRO A 201 3.12 16.58 -12.78
N VAL A 202 2.57 17.76 -13.04
CA VAL A 202 1.16 17.94 -13.35
C VAL A 202 1.05 18.61 -14.72
N LEU A 203 0.34 18.00 -15.65
CA LEU A 203 0.17 18.54 -16.98
C LEU A 203 -0.70 19.83 -16.94
N PRO A 204 -0.53 20.74 -17.93
CA PRO A 204 -1.11 22.08 -17.87
C PRO A 204 -2.63 22.11 -17.68
N ASP A 205 -3.36 21.19 -18.28
CA ASP A 205 -4.82 21.13 -18.15
C ASP A 205 -5.24 20.80 -16.72
N LEU A 206 -4.69 19.72 -16.17
CA LEU A 206 -4.98 19.32 -14.79
C LEU A 206 -4.53 20.40 -13.78
N ALA A 207 -3.41 21.08 -14.05
CA ALA A 207 -2.94 22.18 -13.22
C ALA A 207 -3.94 23.35 -13.22
N ARG A 208 -4.51 23.71 -14.37
CA ARG A 208 -5.56 24.75 -14.46
C ARG A 208 -6.83 24.35 -13.69
N ARG A 209 -7.21 23.07 -13.73
CA ARG A 209 -8.36 22.54 -13.02
C ARG A 209 -8.15 22.59 -11.52
N LEU A 210 -6.98 22.21 -11.04
CA LEU A 210 -6.59 22.31 -9.62
C LEU A 210 -6.68 23.74 -9.10
N ASP A 211 -6.23 24.72 -9.90
CA ASP A 211 -6.33 26.14 -9.54
C ASP A 211 -7.76 26.62 -9.42
N ARG A 212 -8.61 26.23 -10.36
CA ARG A 212 -10.03 26.61 -10.31
C ARG A 212 -10.68 26.04 -9.04
N LEU A 213 -10.37 24.79 -8.70
CA LEU A 213 -10.87 24.17 -7.46
C LEU A 213 -10.39 24.90 -6.21
N GLY A 214 -9.09 25.24 -6.14
CA GLY A 214 -8.53 25.98 -5.02
C GLY A 214 -9.24 27.32 -4.81
N ARG A 215 -9.43 28.10 -5.88
CA ARG A 215 -10.15 29.39 -5.82
C ARG A 215 -11.62 29.24 -5.43
N ALA A 216 -12.31 28.23 -5.96
CA ALA A 216 -13.73 28.02 -5.69
C ALA A 216 -14.02 27.64 -4.22
N GLN A 217 -13.03 27.10 -3.51
CA GLN A 217 -13.15 26.72 -2.10
C GLN A 217 -12.69 27.83 -1.13
N GLY A 218 -12.40 29.03 -1.64
CA GLY A 218 -11.92 30.15 -0.82
C GLY A 218 -10.52 29.93 -0.24
N GLY A 219 -9.79 28.97 -0.80
CA GLY A 219 -8.49 28.53 -0.31
C GLY A 219 -7.34 29.44 -0.74
N ASP A 220 -7.32 30.68 -0.24
CA ASP A 220 -6.14 31.55 -0.31
C ASP A 220 -5.10 31.21 0.78
N ARG A 221 -5.46 30.34 1.72
CA ARG A 221 -4.54 29.91 2.78
C ARG A 221 -3.77 28.67 2.35
N ALA A 222 -2.45 28.75 2.35
CA ALA A 222 -1.54 27.69 1.91
C ALA A 222 -1.74 26.32 2.62
N GLY A 223 -2.38 26.31 3.79
CA GLY A 223 -2.66 25.12 4.58
C GLY A 223 -4.03 24.46 4.37
N ASP A 224 -4.94 25.13 3.64
CA ASP A 224 -6.29 24.62 3.46
C ASP A 224 -6.31 23.39 2.55
N ARG A 225 -7.04 22.34 2.98
CA ARG A 225 -7.18 21.12 2.20
C ARG A 225 -7.86 21.40 0.87
N LEU A 226 -7.24 20.97 -0.22
CA LEU A 226 -7.75 21.16 -1.57
C LEU A 226 -9.03 20.34 -1.85
N PHE A 227 -9.19 19.22 -1.15
CA PHE A 227 -10.35 18.36 -1.34
C PHE A 227 -11.16 18.26 -0.05
N THR A 228 -12.37 18.81 -0.10
CA THR A 228 -13.31 18.78 1.01
C THR A 228 -14.55 17.96 0.66
N SER A 229 -15.23 17.47 1.68
CA SER A 229 -16.50 16.76 1.53
C SER A 229 -17.64 17.72 1.22
N SER A 230 -18.77 17.21 0.69
CA SER A 230 -20.00 17.99 0.58
C SER A 230 -20.70 18.19 1.93
N ARG A 231 -20.28 17.42 2.95
CA ARG A 231 -20.83 17.58 4.31
C ARG A 231 -20.20 18.80 4.97
N ARG A 232 -21.04 19.54 5.67
CA ARG A 232 -20.60 20.63 6.54
C ARG A 232 -20.49 20.09 7.97
N GLY A 233 -19.41 20.44 8.65
CA GLY A 233 -19.24 20.20 10.07
C GLY A 233 -20.16 21.08 10.92
N SER A 234 -20.13 20.88 12.21
CA SER A 234 -20.94 21.66 13.19
C SER A 234 -20.66 23.18 13.14
N GLY A 235 -19.49 23.60 12.64
CA GLY A 235 -19.12 25.00 12.43
C GLY A 235 -19.53 25.58 11.06
N GLY A 236 -20.20 24.81 10.20
CA GLY A 236 -20.61 25.27 8.86
C GLY A 236 -19.53 25.18 7.80
N GLU A 237 -18.30 24.80 8.16
CA GLU A 237 -17.18 24.57 7.23
C GLU A 237 -17.26 23.18 6.59
N HIS A 238 -16.72 23.06 5.37
CA HIS A 238 -16.62 21.76 4.72
C HIS A 238 -15.54 20.88 5.37
N GLU A 239 -15.91 19.68 5.78
CA GLU A 239 -14.96 18.74 6.36
C GLU A 239 -13.93 18.26 5.33
N PRO A 240 -12.68 17.97 5.74
CA PRO A 240 -11.69 17.34 4.86
C PRO A 240 -12.21 16.02 4.29
N LEU A 241 -11.90 15.74 3.04
CA LEU A 241 -12.27 14.49 2.40
C LEU A 241 -11.44 13.34 2.99
N THR A 242 -12.11 12.30 3.48
CA THR A 242 -11.44 11.13 4.07
C THR A 242 -11.01 10.11 3.02
N GLU A 243 -10.01 9.28 3.34
CA GLU A 243 -9.59 8.17 2.48
C GLU A 243 -10.76 7.24 2.13
N SER A 244 -11.62 6.92 3.12
CA SER A 244 -12.81 6.10 2.90
C SER A 244 -13.81 6.78 1.96
N GLY A 245 -14.03 8.08 2.11
CA GLY A 245 -14.91 8.86 1.24
C GLY A 245 -14.42 8.86 -0.21
N VAL A 246 -13.12 9.05 -0.44
CA VAL A 246 -12.53 8.96 -1.79
C VAL A 246 -12.68 7.56 -2.38
N ALA A 247 -12.39 6.51 -1.61
CA ALA A 247 -12.51 5.14 -2.09
C ALA A 247 -13.96 4.78 -2.46
N GLN A 248 -14.93 5.21 -1.65
CA GLN A 248 -16.36 5.03 -1.92
C GLN A 248 -16.80 5.82 -3.15
N MET A 249 -16.35 7.06 -3.30
CA MET A 249 -16.64 7.90 -4.47
C MET A 249 -16.10 7.23 -5.75
N VAL A 250 -14.85 6.82 -5.80
CA VAL A 250 -14.26 6.14 -6.97
C VAL A 250 -15.03 4.88 -7.33
N SER A 251 -15.42 4.08 -6.32
CA SER A 251 -16.20 2.86 -6.55
C SER A 251 -17.64 3.14 -7.04
N ALA A 252 -18.24 4.23 -6.58
CA ALA A 252 -19.57 4.66 -7.04
C ALA A 252 -19.52 5.15 -8.50
N VAL A 253 -18.53 5.98 -8.84
CA VAL A 253 -18.31 6.46 -10.21
C VAL A 253 -18.04 5.31 -11.17
N ALA A 254 -17.28 4.29 -10.74
CA ALA A 254 -16.99 3.13 -11.58
C ALA A 254 -18.26 2.30 -11.90
N ARG A 255 -19.18 2.21 -10.95
CA ARG A 255 -20.48 1.57 -11.20
C ARG A 255 -21.34 2.39 -12.19
N GLU A 256 -21.34 3.70 -12.06
CA GLU A 256 -22.02 4.61 -12.97
C GLU A 256 -21.43 4.52 -14.40
N ALA A 257 -20.11 4.43 -14.51
CA ALA A 257 -19.40 4.24 -15.77
C ALA A 257 -19.58 2.83 -16.37
N GLN A 258 -20.24 1.90 -15.67
CA GLN A 258 -20.51 0.53 -16.13
C GLN A 258 -19.26 -0.21 -16.65
N LEU A 259 -18.14 -0.12 -15.93
CA LEU A 259 -16.86 -0.71 -16.38
C LEU A 259 -16.78 -2.23 -16.22
N GLY A 260 -17.73 -2.87 -15.53
CA GLY A 260 -17.75 -4.32 -15.31
C GLY A 260 -16.63 -4.86 -14.40
N LYS A 261 -15.79 -3.99 -13.87
CA LYS A 261 -14.67 -4.33 -12.98
C LYS A 261 -14.65 -3.46 -11.72
N ALA A 262 -14.06 -3.97 -10.64
CA ALA A 262 -13.96 -3.27 -9.37
C ALA A 262 -12.85 -2.21 -9.44
N VAL A 263 -13.23 -0.93 -9.57
CA VAL A 263 -12.27 0.17 -9.60
C VAL A 263 -12.09 0.77 -8.21
N HIS A 264 -10.85 1.00 -7.86
CA HIS A 264 -10.45 1.62 -6.61
C HIS A 264 -9.17 2.48 -6.81
N PRO A 265 -8.82 3.39 -5.91
CA PRO A 265 -7.67 4.29 -6.08
C PRO A 265 -6.34 3.59 -6.42
N HIS A 266 -6.07 2.44 -5.79
CA HIS A 266 -4.86 1.67 -6.08
C HIS A 266 -4.84 1.07 -7.50
N LEU A 267 -6.00 0.72 -8.07
CA LEU A 267 -6.07 0.24 -9.45
C LEU A 267 -5.75 1.37 -10.43
N LEU A 268 -6.28 2.58 -10.23
CA LEU A 268 -5.94 3.75 -11.04
C LEU A 268 -4.44 4.04 -11.03
N ARG A 269 -3.85 4.09 -9.83
CA ARG A 269 -2.40 4.26 -9.68
C ARG A 269 -1.60 3.12 -10.32
N HIS A 270 -2.05 1.87 -10.17
CA HIS A 270 -1.42 0.71 -10.80
C HIS A 270 -1.44 0.85 -12.33
N SER A 271 -2.59 1.22 -12.89
CA SER A 271 -2.75 1.46 -14.32
C SER A 271 -1.82 2.55 -14.82
N TRP A 272 -1.69 3.66 -14.08
CA TRP A 272 -0.75 4.73 -14.40
C TRP A 272 0.70 4.24 -14.44
N MET A 273 1.16 3.52 -13.41
CA MET A 273 2.53 2.99 -13.40
C MET A 273 2.79 2.05 -14.58
N THR A 274 1.86 1.16 -14.86
CA THR A 274 1.96 0.22 -16.00
C THR A 274 2.00 0.97 -17.33
N GLU A 275 1.15 1.99 -17.50
CA GLU A 275 1.12 2.82 -18.72
C GLU A 275 2.42 3.60 -18.91
N MET A 276 2.98 4.17 -17.85
CA MET A 276 4.27 4.88 -17.92
C MET A 276 5.41 3.95 -18.33
N LEU A 277 5.42 2.72 -17.83
CA LEU A 277 6.40 1.71 -18.24
C LEU A 277 6.21 1.29 -19.70
N ARG A 278 4.97 1.09 -20.16
CA ARG A 278 4.64 0.79 -21.57
C ARG A 278 5.10 1.91 -22.51
N LYS A 279 5.00 3.15 -22.06
CA LYS A 279 5.50 4.33 -22.80
C LYS A 279 7.01 4.50 -22.73
N GLY A 280 7.73 3.61 -22.07
CA GLY A 280 9.19 3.61 -22.02
C GLY A 280 9.79 4.53 -20.96
N MET A 281 9.00 4.95 -19.95
CA MET A 281 9.56 5.72 -18.84
C MET A 281 10.59 4.90 -18.08
N ASN A 282 11.73 5.52 -17.76
CA ASN A 282 12.76 4.85 -16.97
C ASN A 282 12.23 4.42 -15.60
N PRO A 283 12.40 3.15 -15.19
CA PRO A 283 11.89 2.60 -13.93
C PRO A 283 12.35 3.34 -12.68
N ILE A 284 13.61 3.79 -12.66
CA ILE A 284 14.18 4.53 -11.53
C ILE A 284 13.49 5.89 -11.39
N GLN A 285 13.25 6.57 -12.53
CA GLN A 285 12.51 7.84 -12.55
C GLN A 285 11.05 7.62 -12.13
N LEU A 286 10.42 6.56 -12.63
CA LEU A 286 9.06 6.23 -12.23
C LEU A 286 8.96 5.91 -10.74
N ALA A 287 9.92 5.16 -10.18
CA ALA A 287 10.00 4.87 -8.74
C ALA A 287 10.08 6.16 -7.92
N ALA A 288 10.92 7.10 -8.32
CA ALA A 288 11.07 8.39 -7.65
C ALA A 288 9.77 9.22 -7.69
N ILE A 289 9.14 9.36 -8.87
CA ILE A 289 7.89 10.12 -9.05
C ILE A 289 6.73 9.44 -8.33
N ALA A 290 6.61 8.10 -8.43
CA ALA A 290 5.59 7.33 -7.75
C ALA A 290 5.81 7.28 -6.23
N GLY A 291 7.03 7.53 -5.73
CA GLY A 291 7.40 7.26 -4.34
C GLY A 291 7.27 5.78 -3.99
N ALA A 292 7.59 4.91 -4.93
CA ALA A 292 7.57 3.46 -4.79
C ALA A 292 8.99 2.90 -4.72
N SER A 293 9.16 1.69 -4.16
CA SER A 293 10.45 1.01 -4.24
C SER A 293 10.66 0.39 -5.64
N GLU A 294 11.93 0.22 -6.03
CA GLU A 294 12.29 -0.46 -7.29
C GLU A 294 11.64 -1.85 -7.39
N LYS A 295 11.55 -2.57 -6.27
CA LYS A 295 10.86 -3.86 -6.22
C LYS A 295 9.40 -3.78 -6.65
N VAL A 296 8.68 -2.74 -6.21
CA VAL A 296 7.28 -2.51 -6.61
C VAL A 296 7.21 -2.20 -8.11
N ILE A 297 8.12 -1.41 -8.64
CA ILE A 297 8.17 -1.12 -10.07
C ILE A 297 8.50 -2.38 -10.87
N ALA A 298 9.46 -3.20 -10.41
CA ALA A 298 9.79 -4.48 -11.05
C ALA A 298 8.58 -5.45 -11.09
N GLU A 299 7.72 -5.43 -10.08
CA GLU A 299 6.47 -6.19 -10.10
C GLU A 299 5.52 -5.73 -11.21
N HIS A 300 5.51 -4.44 -11.56
CA HIS A 300 4.74 -3.92 -12.70
C HIS A 300 5.34 -4.32 -14.04
N TYR A 301 6.68 -4.40 -14.15
CA TYR A 301 7.34 -4.94 -15.35
C TYR A 301 6.97 -6.39 -15.64
N ALA A 302 6.80 -7.20 -14.60
CA ALA A 302 6.41 -8.60 -14.75
C ALA A 302 5.00 -8.79 -15.35
N HIS A 303 4.23 -7.70 -15.49
CA HIS A 303 2.92 -7.66 -16.13
C HIS A 303 2.94 -7.08 -17.56
N LEU A 304 4.12 -6.67 -18.06
CA LEU A 304 4.26 -6.31 -19.46
C LEU A 304 4.16 -7.57 -20.31
N SER A 305 3.34 -7.51 -21.35
CA SER A 305 3.15 -8.63 -22.27
C SER A 305 4.37 -8.81 -23.19
N GLN A 306 4.41 -9.93 -23.93
CA GLN A 306 5.42 -10.10 -24.99
C GLN A 306 5.27 -9.03 -26.07
N ASP A 307 4.05 -8.57 -26.35
CA ASP A 307 3.80 -7.50 -27.30
C ASP A 307 4.37 -6.17 -26.81
N ASP A 308 4.21 -5.85 -25.50
CA ASP A 308 4.84 -4.67 -24.90
C ASP A 308 6.37 -4.72 -25.03
N ALA A 309 6.96 -5.91 -24.84
CA ALA A 309 8.41 -6.12 -25.00
C ALA A 309 8.85 -5.95 -26.46
N TYR A 310 8.08 -6.49 -27.40
CA TYR A 310 8.34 -6.34 -28.84
C TYR A 310 8.30 -4.84 -29.25
N GLU A 311 7.27 -4.11 -28.84
CA GLU A 311 7.16 -2.69 -29.13
C GLU A 311 8.27 -1.84 -28.50
N ALA A 312 8.72 -2.23 -27.29
CA ALA A 312 9.85 -1.55 -26.66
C ALA A 312 11.15 -1.75 -27.44
N VAL A 313 11.41 -2.98 -27.93
CA VAL A 313 12.55 -3.28 -28.78
C VAL A 313 12.44 -2.57 -30.12
N ALA A 314 11.26 -2.59 -30.77
CA ALA A 314 11.03 -1.91 -32.02
C ALA A 314 11.28 -0.40 -31.91
N ARG A 315 10.79 0.26 -30.87
CA ARG A 315 11.07 1.68 -30.59
C ARG A 315 12.57 1.96 -30.38
N ALA A 316 13.25 1.10 -29.64
CA ALA A 316 14.69 1.27 -29.37
C ALA A 316 15.56 1.14 -30.63
N LEU A 317 15.20 0.21 -31.53
CA LEU A 317 15.96 -0.06 -32.73
C LEU A 317 15.57 0.80 -33.92
N LEU A 318 14.29 1.14 -34.06
CA LEU A 318 13.77 1.86 -35.25
C LEU A 318 13.59 3.37 -35.02
N GLY A 319 13.75 3.84 -33.80
CA GLY A 319 13.48 5.22 -33.42
C GLY A 319 11.98 5.53 -33.35
N SER A 320 11.61 6.55 -32.60
CA SER A 320 10.24 7.07 -32.61
C SER A 320 10.04 7.79 -33.96
N ARG A 321 9.25 7.20 -34.86
CA ARG A 321 8.70 7.95 -36.01
C ARG A 321 7.62 8.89 -35.56
#